data_73d4b9d897c84abe55204918aafdfd7e
#
_entry.id   73d4b9d897c84abe55204918aafdfd7e
#
_cell.length_a   1.000
_cell.length_b   1.000
_cell.length_c   1.000
_cell.angle_alpha   90.00
_cell.angle_beta   90.00
_cell.angle_gamma   90.00
#
_symmetry.space_group_name_H-M   'P 1'
#
loop_
_entity.id
_entity.type
_entity.pdbx_description
1 polymer ?
#
loop_
_entity_poly.entity_id
_entity_poly.type
_entity_poly.pdbx_seq_one_letter_code
_entity_poly.pdbx_strand_id
1 'polypeptide(L)'
;MSQLWYAETGSSNLYLVMRLTSFGELRLKEEFQEMPLARKIEYLIENLKDLPDEIAEQGVEILAKTGETEYAVVLARNKGMIQKAIQILINEGDYLWAALIAKNEGLAAQAEGLYRQGLGYYIDMEMFGRAISAATALNMPPHEIDALFIRGIEVESRGLDLGQGRTMIDCAMESLEIALIGREDKLSREVMNALEEERERKAEK
;
A
#
# COMPACT_ATOMS: atom_id res chain seq x y z
N MET A 1 -52.75 32.20 14.94
CA MET A 1 -52.56 31.84 13.55
C MET A 1 -51.16 32.25 13.10
N SER A 2 -50.12 31.53 13.49
CA SER A 2 -48.72 31.84 13.06
C SER A 2 -47.80 30.67 13.33
N GLN A 3 -48.09 29.46 12.76
CA GLN A 3 -47.16 28.31 12.84
C GLN A 3 -47.13 27.44 11.55
N LEU A 4 -47.57 27.96 10.43
CA LEU A 4 -47.65 27.18 9.17
C LEU A 4 -46.70 27.66 8.04
N TRP A 5 -45.79 28.60 8.31
CA TRP A 5 -44.91 29.18 7.27
C TRP A 5 -43.47 28.71 7.26
N TYR A 6 -43.07 27.81 8.17
CA TYR A 6 -41.63 27.38 8.26
C TYR A 6 -41.33 26.02 7.62
N ALA A 7 -42.34 25.27 7.16
CA ALA A 7 -42.14 23.92 6.64
C ALA A 7 -41.92 23.84 5.10
N GLU A 8 -42.31 24.87 4.33
CA GLU A 8 -42.22 24.82 2.86
C GLU A 8 -40.93 25.38 2.26
N THR A 9 -40.19 26.23 2.98
CA THR A 9 -38.98 26.85 2.46
C THR A 9 -37.74 25.94 2.59
N GLY A 10 -37.74 25.01 3.51
CA GLY A 10 -36.59 24.07 3.72
C GLY A 10 -36.49 23.01 2.61
N SER A 11 -37.63 22.50 2.13
CA SER A 11 -37.66 21.46 1.11
C SER A 11 -37.30 21.98 -0.29
N SER A 12 -37.71 23.17 -0.64
CA SER A 12 -37.42 23.77 -1.95
C SER A 12 -35.95 24.18 -2.08
N ASN A 13 -35.31 24.64 -1.01
CA ASN A 13 -33.87 24.98 -1.01
C ASN A 13 -32.99 23.71 -1.10
N LEU A 14 -33.37 22.64 -0.40
CA LEU A 14 -32.65 21.37 -0.50
C LEU A 14 -32.72 20.77 -1.92
N TYR A 15 -33.89 20.86 -2.52
CA TYR A 15 -34.12 20.40 -3.92
C TYR A 15 -33.35 21.26 -4.94
N LEU A 16 -33.24 22.55 -4.73
CA LEU A 16 -32.48 23.47 -5.59
C LEU A 16 -30.97 23.21 -5.45
N VAL A 17 -30.47 23.03 -4.23
CA VAL A 17 -29.06 22.70 -3.98
C VAL A 17 -28.70 21.33 -4.55
N MET A 18 -29.56 20.30 -4.38
CA MET A 18 -29.34 19.00 -5.01
C MET A 18 -29.35 19.07 -6.55
N ARG A 19 -30.19 19.88 -7.14
CA ARG A 19 -30.23 20.07 -8.61
C ARG A 19 -29.03 20.85 -9.13
N LEU A 20 -28.53 21.83 -8.40
CA LEU A 20 -27.34 22.60 -8.77
C LEU A 20 -26.07 21.76 -8.65
N THR A 21 -25.97 20.92 -7.61
CA THR A 21 -24.83 19.99 -7.44
C THR A 21 -24.86 18.91 -8.53
N SER A 22 -26.01 18.29 -8.82
CA SER A 22 -26.11 17.28 -9.87
C SER A 22 -25.82 17.84 -11.28
N PHE A 23 -26.15 19.11 -11.56
CA PHE A 23 -25.84 19.75 -12.84
C PHE A 23 -24.34 20.08 -12.94
N GLY A 24 -23.72 20.48 -11.83
CA GLY A 24 -22.29 20.71 -11.74
C GLY A 24 -21.49 19.42 -11.92
N GLU A 25 -21.92 18.34 -11.32
CA GLU A 25 -21.29 17.01 -11.47
C GLU A 25 -21.40 16.46 -12.90
N LEU A 26 -22.58 16.65 -13.55
CA LEU A 26 -22.79 16.22 -14.94
C LEU A 26 -21.84 16.96 -15.90
N ARG A 27 -21.71 18.27 -15.74
CA ARG A 27 -20.83 19.10 -16.54
C ARG A 27 -19.35 18.74 -16.31
N LEU A 28 -18.97 18.52 -15.06
CA LEU A 28 -17.60 18.10 -14.72
C LEU A 28 -17.25 16.75 -15.35
N LYS A 29 -18.22 15.82 -15.37
CA LYS A 29 -18.06 14.52 -16.00
C LYS A 29 -17.86 14.63 -17.52
N GLU A 30 -18.63 15.49 -18.21
CA GLU A 30 -18.47 15.76 -19.63
C GLU A 30 -17.10 16.39 -19.91
N GLU A 31 -16.72 17.41 -19.16
CA GLU A 31 -15.41 18.05 -19.26
C GLU A 31 -14.27 17.05 -19.03
N PHE A 32 -14.39 16.17 -18.01
CA PHE A 32 -13.41 15.13 -17.75
C PHE A 32 -13.29 14.12 -18.89
N GLN A 33 -14.40 13.72 -19.51
CA GLN A 33 -14.39 12.79 -20.65
C GLN A 33 -13.61 13.34 -21.85
N GLU A 34 -13.73 14.63 -22.11
CA GLU A 34 -13.07 15.32 -23.23
C GLU A 34 -11.58 15.64 -22.98
N MET A 35 -11.10 15.55 -21.73
CA MET A 35 -9.70 15.82 -21.40
C MET A 35 -8.76 14.81 -22.08
N PRO A 36 -7.60 15.25 -22.60
CA PRO A 36 -6.51 14.37 -22.99
C PRO A 36 -6.02 13.54 -21.79
N LEU A 37 -5.49 12.33 -22.03
CA LEU A 37 -5.08 11.39 -20.97
C LEU A 37 -4.11 12.05 -19.97
N ALA A 38 -3.10 12.76 -20.43
CA ALA A 38 -2.15 13.44 -19.56
C ALA A 38 -2.84 14.44 -18.61
N ARG A 39 -3.81 15.21 -19.14
CA ARG A 39 -4.57 16.16 -18.31
C ARG A 39 -5.52 15.46 -17.33
N LYS A 40 -6.08 14.30 -17.71
CA LYS A 40 -6.86 13.46 -16.78
C LYS A 40 -6.01 13.02 -15.61
N ILE A 41 -4.80 12.55 -15.84
CA ILE A 41 -3.88 12.09 -14.78
C ILE A 41 -3.58 13.26 -13.83
N GLU A 42 -3.15 14.40 -14.34
CA GLU A 42 -2.89 15.60 -13.52
C GLU A 42 -4.11 15.97 -12.67
N TYR A 43 -5.28 16.08 -13.30
CA TYR A 43 -6.54 16.44 -12.64
C TYR A 43 -6.89 15.45 -11.52
N LEU A 44 -6.73 14.15 -11.76
CA LEU A 44 -7.00 13.10 -10.76
C LEU A 44 -6.05 13.21 -9.57
N ILE A 45 -4.76 13.43 -9.81
CA ILE A 45 -3.74 13.57 -8.76
C ILE A 45 -3.99 14.83 -7.91
N GLU A 46 -4.34 15.94 -8.55
CA GLU A 46 -4.63 17.20 -7.85
C GLU A 46 -5.90 17.13 -6.97
N ASN A 47 -6.86 16.25 -7.31
CA ASN A 47 -8.20 16.24 -6.70
C ASN A 47 -8.55 14.91 -5.98
N LEU A 48 -7.59 14.10 -5.58
CA LEU A 48 -7.79 12.75 -5.02
C LEU A 48 -8.89 12.61 -3.95
N LYS A 49 -9.21 13.68 -3.21
CA LYS A 49 -10.18 13.64 -2.11
C LYS A 49 -11.59 14.02 -2.53
N ASP A 50 -11.71 14.95 -3.47
CA ASP A 50 -12.97 15.67 -3.73
C ASP A 50 -13.62 15.28 -5.08
N LEU A 51 -13.15 14.19 -5.70
CA LEU A 51 -13.72 13.70 -6.96
C LEU A 51 -15.12 13.12 -6.77
N PRO A 52 -16.07 13.37 -7.70
CA PRO A 52 -17.32 12.61 -7.78
C PRO A 52 -17.02 11.12 -7.96
N ASP A 53 -17.89 10.26 -7.42
CA ASP A 53 -17.64 8.81 -7.37
C ASP A 53 -17.48 8.18 -8.75
N GLU A 54 -18.27 8.61 -9.75
CA GLU A 54 -18.16 8.10 -11.12
C GLU A 54 -16.82 8.48 -11.80
N ILE A 55 -16.29 9.69 -11.53
CA ILE A 55 -14.98 10.11 -12.02
C ILE A 55 -13.88 9.36 -11.27
N ALA A 56 -14.06 9.14 -9.96
CA ALA A 56 -13.11 8.43 -9.14
C ALA A 56 -12.98 6.95 -9.57
N GLU A 57 -14.08 6.27 -9.88
CA GLU A 57 -14.04 4.89 -10.39
C GLU A 57 -13.24 4.77 -11.68
N GLN A 58 -13.46 5.66 -12.64
CA GLN A 58 -12.69 5.73 -13.88
C GLN A 58 -11.24 6.16 -13.61
N GLY A 59 -11.05 7.11 -12.69
CA GLY A 59 -9.76 7.63 -12.29
C GLY A 59 -8.84 6.55 -11.73
N VAL A 60 -9.36 5.68 -10.86
CA VAL A 60 -8.60 4.54 -10.34
C VAL A 60 -8.09 3.65 -11.47
N GLU A 61 -8.92 3.37 -12.48
CA GLU A 61 -8.51 2.55 -13.62
C GLU A 61 -7.48 3.24 -14.52
N ILE A 62 -7.65 4.54 -14.76
CA ILE A 62 -6.71 5.34 -15.54
C ILE A 62 -5.34 5.34 -14.84
N LEU A 63 -5.31 5.70 -13.55
CA LEU A 63 -4.08 5.78 -12.78
C LEU A 63 -3.37 4.42 -12.70
N ALA A 64 -4.11 3.34 -12.44
CA ALA A 64 -3.53 2.00 -12.39
C ALA A 64 -2.94 1.57 -13.75
N LYS A 65 -3.65 1.84 -14.87
CA LYS A 65 -3.17 1.47 -16.21
C LYS A 65 -1.99 2.31 -16.70
N THR A 66 -1.80 3.50 -16.16
CA THR A 66 -0.71 4.42 -16.54
C THR A 66 0.51 4.31 -15.64
N GLY A 67 0.51 3.37 -14.68
CA GLY A 67 1.63 3.15 -13.76
C GLY A 67 1.62 4.07 -12.53
N GLU A 68 0.59 4.88 -12.36
CA GLU A 68 0.41 5.77 -11.21
C GLU A 68 -0.24 5.00 -10.04
N THR A 69 0.35 3.83 -9.71
CA THR A 69 -0.20 2.84 -8.77
C THR A 69 -0.50 3.42 -7.40
N GLU A 70 0.41 4.21 -6.84
CA GLU A 70 0.22 4.81 -5.51
C GLU A 70 -1.01 5.72 -5.46
N TYR A 71 -1.17 6.58 -6.47
CA TYR A 71 -2.33 7.47 -6.58
C TYR A 71 -3.63 6.70 -6.81
N ALA A 72 -3.59 5.63 -7.61
CA ALA A 72 -4.73 4.74 -7.83
C ALA A 72 -5.21 4.10 -6.52
N VAL A 73 -4.28 3.61 -5.71
CA VAL A 73 -4.56 3.00 -4.40
C VAL A 73 -5.12 4.03 -3.42
N VAL A 74 -4.51 5.22 -3.35
CA VAL A 74 -4.99 6.31 -2.48
C VAL A 74 -6.39 6.74 -2.87
N LEU A 75 -6.67 6.94 -4.16
CA LEU A 75 -7.99 7.31 -4.67
C LEU A 75 -9.03 6.22 -4.36
N ALA A 76 -8.70 4.95 -4.63
CA ALA A 76 -9.59 3.83 -4.34
C ALA A 76 -9.93 3.73 -2.84
N ARG A 77 -8.96 3.94 -1.96
CA ARG A 77 -9.19 3.95 -0.50
C ARG A 77 -10.04 5.14 -0.06
N ASN A 78 -9.77 6.34 -0.56
CA ASN A 78 -10.56 7.53 -0.23
C ASN A 78 -12.04 7.37 -0.60
N LYS A 79 -12.33 6.55 -1.61
CA LYS A 79 -13.68 6.23 -2.09
C LYS A 79 -14.26 4.93 -1.55
N GLY A 80 -13.62 4.30 -0.57
CA GLY A 80 -14.08 3.06 0.02
C GLY A 80 -13.99 1.83 -0.90
N MET A 81 -13.31 1.94 -2.04
CA MET A 81 -13.09 0.84 -3.00
C MET A 81 -11.95 -0.07 -2.54
N ILE A 82 -12.03 -0.58 -1.32
CA ILE A 82 -10.93 -1.29 -0.65
C ILE A 82 -10.46 -2.51 -1.43
N GLN A 83 -11.37 -3.33 -1.95
CA GLN A 83 -11.00 -4.52 -2.71
C GLN A 83 -10.28 -4.17 -4.02
N LYS A 84 -10.63 -3.04 -4.65
CA LYS A 84 -9.98 -2.55 -5.86
C LYS A 84 -8.55 -2.08 -5.55
N ALA A 85 -8.35 -1.38 -4.43
CA ALA A 85 -7.02 -0.99 -3.95
C ALA A 85 -6.12 -2.21 -3.69
N ILE A 86 -6.65 -3.23 -3.01
CA ILE A 86 -5.95 -4.49 -2.75
C ILE A 86 -5.58 -5.19 -4.06
N GLN A 87 -6.52 -5.28 -5.01
CA GLN A 87 -6.26 -5.96 -6.28
C GLN A 87 -5.18 -5.25 -7.12
N ILE A 88 -5.17 -3.91 -7.13
CA ILE A 88 -4.12 -3.13 -7.81
C ILE A 88 -2.75 -3.50 -7.24
N LEU A 89 -2.60 -3.55 -5.93
CA LEU A 89 -1.34 -3.88 -5.28
C LEU A 89 -0.91 -5.34 -5.51
N ILE A 90 -1.85 -6.28 -5.55
CA ILE A 90 -1.56 -7.67 -5.90
C ILE A 90 -1.01 -7.76 -7.32
N ASN A 91 -1.59 -7.04 -8.27
CA ASN A 91 -1.15 -7.02 -9.67
C ASN A 91 0.29 -6.48 -9.80
N GLU A 92 0.67 -5.54 -8.94
CA GLU A 92 2.05 -4.99 -8.85
C GLU A 92 3.00 -5.86 -8.02
N GLY A 93 2.51 -6.94 -7.42
CA GLY A 93 3.32 -7.81 -6.54
C GLY A 93 3.56 -7.21 -5.15
N ASP A 94 2.86 -6.12 -4.77
CA ASP A 94 3.00 -5.52 -3.45
C ASP A 94 1.99 -6.09 -2.45
N TYR A 95 2.19 -7.37 -2.12
CA TYR A 95 1.36 -8.09 -1.17
C TYR A 95 1.44 -7.54 0.25
N LEU A 96 2.58 -6.94 0.65
CA LEU A 96 2.73 -6.36 1.99
C LEU A 96 1.80 -5.15 2.17
N TRP A 97 1.77 -4.26 1.21
CA TRP A 97 0.87 -3.11 1.28
C TRP A 97 -0.59 -3.53 1.13
N ALA A 98 -0.89 -4.47 0.23
CA ALA A 98 -2.23 -5.05 0.11
C ALA A 98 -2.73 -5.65 1.43
N ALA A 99 -1.87 -6.42 2.11
CA ALA A 99 -2.18 -7.02 3.42
C ALA A 99 -2.36 -5.96 4.51
N LEU A 100 -1.55 -4.91 4.51
CA LEU A 100 -1.66 -3.80 5.45
C LEU A 100 -3.00 -3.06 5.29
N ILE A 101 -3.42 -2.80 4.05
CA ILE A 101 -4.74 -2.22 3.78
C ILE A 101 -5.84 -3.14 4.32
N ALA A 102 -5.82 -4.42 3.97
CA ALA A 102 -6.81 -5.38 4.46
C ALA A 102 -6.86 -5.43 6.00
N LYS A 103 -5.71 -5.42 6.66
CA LYS A 103 -5.62 -5.40 8.12
C LYS A 103 -6.24 -4.14 8.73
N ASN A 104 -5.95 -2.97 8.18
CA ASN A 104 -6.48 -1.69 8.67
C ASN A 104 -7.99 -1.57 8.48
N GLU A 105 -8.55 -2.25 7.48
CA GLU A 105 -10.00 -2.33 7.23
C GLU A 105 -10.69 -3.46 8.01
N GLY A 106 -9.98 -4.11 8.95
CA GLY A 106 -10.53 -5.19 9.77
C GLY A 106 -10.69 -6.54 9.06
N LEU A 107 -10.16 -6.69 7.86
CA LEU A 107 -10.22 -7.90 7.03
C LEU A 107 -9.07 -8.87 7.40
N ALA A 108 -9.00 -9.29 8.67
CA ALA A 108 -7.87 -10.03 9.22
C ALA A 108 -7.54 -11.32 8.46
N ALA A 109 -8.56 -12.11 8.10
CA ALA A 109 -8.35 -13.35 7.33
C ALA A 109 -7.78 -13.08 5.92
N GLN A 110 -8.25 -12.01 5.26
CA GLN A 110 -7.73 -11.61 3.95
C GLN A 110 -6.28 -11.11 4.08
N ALA A 111 -5.97 -10.33 5.11
CA ALA A 111 -4.61 -9.85 5.38
C ALA A 111 -3.65 -11.02 5.60
N GLU A 112 -4.03 -12.01 6.41
CA GLU A 112 -3.22 -13.22 6.62
C GLU A 112 -3.00 -13.99 5.31
N GLY A 113 -4.05 -14.17 4.50
CA GLY A 113 -3.94 -14.80 3.20
C GLY A 113 -2.98 -14.07 2.26
N LEU A 114 -3.02 -12.73 2.24
CA LEU A 114 -2.13 -11.90 1.45
C LEU A 114 -0.67 -11.99 1.92
N TYR A 115 -0.42 -11.98 3.23
CA TYR A 115 0.94 -12.21 3.75
C TYR A 115 1.49 -13.58 3.34
N ARG A 116 0.67 -14.65 3.37
CA ARG A 116 1.09 -15.99 2.92
C ARG A 116 1.40 -16.03 1.42
N GLN A 117 0.55 -15.42 0.60
CA GLN A 117 0.79 -15.33 -0.85
C GLN A 117 2.04 -14.51 -1.14
N GLY A 118 2.18 -13.36 -0.47
CA GLY A 118 3.34 -12.49 -0.59
C GLY A 118 4.64 -13.19 -0.18
N LEU A 119 4.63 -13.96 0.92
CA LEU A 119 5.79 -14.72 1.36
C LEU A 119 6.28 -15.67 0.26
N GLY A 120 5.39 -16.46 -0.35
CA GLY A 120 5.75 -17.33 -1.46
C GLY A 120 6.30 -16.56 -2.65
N TYR A 121 5.58 -15.52 -3.09
CA TYR A 121 5.98 -14.67 -4.20
C TYR A 121 7.37 -14.04 -3.98
N TYR A 122 7.62 -13.49 -2.79
CA TYR A 122 8.90 -12.83 -2.50
C TYR A 122 10.06 -13.82 -2.41
N ILE A 123 9.83 -15.04 -1.92
CA ILE A 123 10.84 -16.11 -1.93
C ILE A 123 11.20 -16.49 -3.37
N ASP A 124 10.18 -16.69 -4.23
CA ASP A 124 10.37 -17.07 -5.63
C ASP A 124 11.10 -15.97 -6.43
N MET A 125 10.86 -14.71 -6.08
CA MET A 125 11.51 -13.54 -6.68
C MET A 125 12.82 -13.15 -6.01
N GLU A 126 13.32 -13.95 -5.05
CA GLU A 126 14.52 -13.69 -4.25
C GLU A 126 14.50 -12.33 -3.47
N MET A 127 13.30 -11.81 -3.20
CA MET A 127 13.08 -10.55 -2.47
C MET A 127 13.03 -10.81 -0.95
N PHE A 128 14.13 -11.32 -0.38
CA PHE A 128 14.14 -11.86 0.99
C PHE A 128 13.80 -10.82 2.07
N GLY A 129 14.11 -9.55 1.91
CA GLY A 129 13.69 -8.50 2.85
C GLY A 129 12.15 -8.40 2.96
N ARG A 130 11.44 -8.49 1.84
CA ARG A 130 9.97 -8.51 1.81
C ARG A 130 9.42 -9.85 2.34
N ALA A 131 10.09 -10.95 2.03
CA ALA A 131 9.73 -12.27 2.56
C ALA A 131 9.81 -12.33 4.09
N ILE A 132 10.89 -11.77 4.67
CA ILE A 132 11.07 -11.64 6.13
C ILE A 132 9.95 -10.80 6.74
N SER A 133 9.60 -9.66 6.13
CA SER A 133 8.50 -8.81 6.60
C SER A 133 7.16 -9.53 6.61
N ALA A 134 6.88 -10.32 5.56
CA ALA A 134 5.67 -11.14 5.49
C ALA A 134 5.67 -12.27 6.53
N ALA A 135 6.79 -12.97 6.70
CA ALA A 135 6.97 -14.02 7.70
C ALA A 135 6.80 -13.49 9.14
N THR A 136 7.34 -12.30 9.42
CA THR A 136 7.18 -11.62 10.70
C THR A 136 5.71 -11.25 10.97
N ALA A 137 5.01 -10.72 9.96
CA ALA A 137 3.59 -10.39 10.06
C ALA A 137 2.71 -11.62 10.31
N LEU A 138 3.13 -12.79 9.83
CA LEU A 138 2.51 -14.10 10.07
C LEU A 138 2.87 -14.71 11.42
N ASN A 139 3.73 -14.09 12.21
CA ASN A 139 4.29 -14.63 13.46
C ASN A 139 4.94 -16.01 13.24
N MET A 140 5.66 -16.19 12.14
CA MET A 140 6.37 -17.45 11.89
C MET A 140 7.43 -17.72 12.95
N PRO A 141 7.78 -19.01 13.17
CA PRO A 141 8.82 -19.38 14.11
C PRO A 141 10.15 -18.68 13.79
N PRO A 142 10.88 -18.22 14.82
CA PRO A 142 12.15 -17.49 14.62
C PRO A 142 13.16 -18.20 13.72
N HIS A 143 13.28 -19.53 13.86
CA HIS A 143 14.23 -20.31 13.05
C HIS A 143 13.88 -20.32 11.54
N GLU A 144 12.61 -20.16 11.19
CA GLU A 144 12.19 -20.04 9.79
C GLU A 144 12.51 -18.64 9.23
N ILE A 145 12.35 -17.60 10.06
CA ILE A 145 12.75 -16.22 9.71
C ILE A 145 14.27 -16.15 9.56
N ASP A 146 15.04 -16.75 10.48
CA ASP A 146 16.50 -16.81 10.40
C ASP A 146 16.98 -17.54 9.12
N ALA A 147 16.27 -18.59 8.70
CA ALA A 147 16.57 -19.30 7.45
C ALA A 147 16.35 -18.40 6.20
N LEU A 148 15.29 -17.60 6.16
CA LEU A 148 15.06 -16.62 5.09
C LEU A 148 16.16 -15.57 5.05
N PHE A 149 16.62 -15.16 6.23
CA PHE A 149 17.68 -14.19 6.38
C PHE A 149 19.00 -14.70 5.83
N ILE A 150 19.42 -15.92 6.20
CA ILE A 150 20.64 -16.57 5.68
C ILE A 150 20.58 -16.64 4.15
N ARG A 151 19.45 -17.07 3.59
CA ARG A 151 19.27 -17.12 2.14
C ARG A 151 19.39 -15.74 1.49
N GLY A 152 18.86 -14.69 2.11
CA GLY A 152 18.97 -13.31 1.63
C GLY A 152 20.43 -12.83 1.57
N ILE A 153 21.21 -13.10 2.62
CA ILE A 153 22.65 -12.79 2.66
C ILE A 153 23.41 -13.57 1.57
N GLU A 154 23.09 -14.84 1.36
CA GLU A 154 23.71 -15.65 0.31
C GLU A 154 23.44 -15.09 -1.09
N VAL A 155 22.22 -14.62 -1.36
CA VAL A 155 21.85 -14.00 -2.63
C VAL A 155 22.60 -12.67 -2.82
N GLU A 156 22.64 -11.83 -1.80
CA GLU A 156 23.35 -10.56 -1.85
C GLU A 156 24.87 -10.75 -2.03
N SER A 157 25.46 -11.76 -1.39
CA SER A 157 26.90 -12.08 -1.52
C SER A 157 27.32 -12.48 -2.94
N ARG A 158 26.34 -12.93 -3.76
CA ARG A 158 26.58 -13.24 -5.18
C ARG A 158 26.64 -12.01 -6.08
N GLY A 159 26.52 -10.81 -5.54
CA GLY A 159 26.58 -9.55 -6.29
C GLY A 159 25.34 -9.27 -7.15
N LEU A 160 24.21 -9.92 -6.85
CA LEU A 160 22.94 -9.61 -7.48
C LEU A 160 22.41 -8.32 -6.85
N ASP A 161 22.55 -7.22 -7.57
CA ASP A 161 21.87 -5.98 -7.27
C ASP A 161 20.36 -6.19 -7.49
N LEU A 162 19.62 -6.34 -6.40
CA LEU A 162 18.19 -6.56 -6.43
C LEU A 162 17.39 -5.29 -6.80
N GLY A 163 18.08 -4.22 -7.28
CA GLY A 163 17.46 -3.03 -7.86
C GLY A 163 16.68 -2.16 -6.87
N GLN A 164 16.84 -2.35 -5.56
CA GLN A 164 16.02 -1.69 -4.55
C GLN A 164 16.71 -0.51 -3.85
N GLY A 165 17.92 -0.10 -4.28
CA GLY A 165 18.65 1.03 -3.70
C GLY A 165 19.08 0.87 -2.23
N ARG A 166 18.68 -0.24 -1.58
CA ARG A 166 19.07 -0.65 -0.23
C ARG A 166 19.66 -2.04 -0.31
N THR A 167 20.73 -2.27 0.42
CA THR A 167 21.29 -3.62 0.50
C THR A 167 20.35 -4.53 1.29
N MET A 168 20.35 -5.84 1.00
CA MET A 168 19.60 -6.82 1.78
C MET A 168 19.97 -6.77 3.26
N ILE A 169 21.22 -6.45 3.56
CA ILE A 169 21.70 -6.24 4.94
C ILE A 169 20.95 -5.07 5.58
N ASP A 170 20.74 -3.95 4.88
CA ASP A 170 20.01 -2.80 5.45
C ASP A 170 18.54 -3.12 5.70
N CYS A 171 17.89 -3.79 4.73
CA CYS A 171 16.48 -4.22 4.87
C CYS A 171 16.32 -5.29 5.97
N ALA A 172 17.29 -6.18 6.05
CA ALA A 172 17.30 -7.24 7.03
C ALA A 172 17.60 -6.71 8.43
N MET A 173 18.44 -5.71 8.58
CA MET A 173 18.72 -5.07 9.87
C MET A 173 17.48 -4.38 10.44
N GLU A 174 16.74 -3.59 9.65
CA GLU A 174 15.47 -3.01 10.11
C GLU A 174 14.47 -4.10 10.54
N SER A 175 14.33 -5.16 9.76
CA SER A 175 13.41 -6.24 10.08
C SER A 175 13.88 -7.09 11.28
N LEU A 176 15.17 -7.29 11.45
CA LEU A 176 15.75 -8.01 12.57
C LEU A 176 15.81 -7.19 13.85
N GLU A 177 16.13 -5.92 13.79
CA GLU A 177 16.02 -5.04 14.95
C GLU A 177 14.60 -5.12 15.52
N ILE A 178 13.58 -5.09 14.65
CA ILE A 178 12.18 -5.24 15.06
C ILE A 178 11.88 -6.66 15.57
N ALA A 179 12.36 -7.71 14.90
CA ALA A 179 12.09 -9.11 15.25
C ALA A 179 12.89 -9.59 16.46
N LEU A 180 14.06 -8.99 16.73
CA LEU A 180 14.94 -9.34 17.86
C LEU A 180 14.74 -8.44 19.08
N ILE A 181 13.94 -7.38 18.99
CA ILE A 181 13.57 -6.57 20.14
C ILE A 181 12.96 -7.49 21.22
N GLY A 182 13.64 -7.57 22.35
CA GLY A 182 13.20 -8.39 23.50
C GLY A 182 13.60 -9.86 23.46
N ARG A 183 14.41 -10.31 22.49
CA ARG A 183 14.96 -11.68 22.47
C ARG A 183 16.37 -11.68 23.08
N GLU A 184 16.53 -12.45 24.16
CA GLU A 184 17.82 -12.57 24.88
C GLU A 184 18.54 -13.89 24.61
N ASP A 185 18.08 -14.69 23.63
CA ASP A 185 18.75 -15.95 23.32
C ASP A 185 20.14 -15.72 22.66
N LYS A 186 21.01 -16.72 22.81
CA LYS A 186 22.40 -16.64 22.39
C LYS A 186 22.54 -16.41 20.89
N LEU A 187 21.69 -17.05 20.07
CA LEU A 187 21.71 -16.95 18.61
C LEU A 187 21.32 -15.55 18.16
N SER A 188 20.29 -14.96 18.75
CA SER A 188 19.87 -13.59 18.46
C SER A 188 20.99 -12.57 18.73
N ARG A 189 21.73 -12.75 19.83
CA ARG A 189 22.88 -11.90 20.14
C ARG A 189 24.05 -12.08 19.16
N GLU A 190 24.36 -13.31 18.77
CA GLU A 190 25.40 -13.59 17.76
C GLU A 190 25.06 -12.98 16.40
N VAL A 191 23.80 -13.05 15.98
CA VAL A 191 23.32 -12.45 14.74
C VAL A 191 23.41 -10.91 14.80
N MET A 192 22.95 -10.29 15.91
CA MET A 192 23.06 -8.83 16.10
C MET A 192 24.50 -8.35 16.05
N ASN A 193 25.41 -9.01 16.75
CA ASN A 193 26.83 -8.66 16.75
C ASN A 193 27.43 -8.76 15.34
N ALA A 194 27.14 -9.83 14.60
CA ALA A 194 27.64 -10.00 13.23
C ALA A 194 27.13 -8.91 12.28
N LEU A 195 25.90 -8.45 12.49
CA LEU A 195 25.30 -7.36 11.70
C LEU A 195 25.90 -6.00 12.05
N GLU A 196 26.15 -5.74 13.33
CA GLU A 196 26.82 -4.52 13.77
C GLU A 196 28.25 -4.44 13.21
N GLU A 197 29.02 -5.55 13.27
CA GLU A 197 30.36 -5.64 12.68
C GLU A 197 30.34 -5.38 11.17
N GLU A 198 29.36 -5.91 10.44
CA GLU A 198 29.24 -5.67 9.00
C GLU A 198 28.85 -4.23 8.68
N ARG A 199 28.00 -3.60 9.50
CA ARG A 199 27.63 -2.19 9.40
C ARG A 199 28.83 -1.28 9.59
N GLU A 200 29.64 -1.54 10.61
CA GLU A 200 30.87 -0.78 10.86
C GLU A 200 31.86 -0.93 9.69
N ARG A 201 32.04 -2.15 9.18
CA ARG A 201 32.91 -2.42 8.03
C ARG A 201 32.46 -1.69 6.75
N LYS A 202 31.16 -1.50 6.55
CA LYS A 202 30.64 -0.72 5.41
C LYS A 202 30.75 0.78 5.60
N ALA A 203 30.69 1.28 6.83
CA ALA A 203 30.83 2.70 7.14
C ALA A 203 32.27 3.21 6.99
N GLU A 204 33.27 2.30 7.03
CA GLU A 204 34.70 2.61 6.88
C GLU A 204 35.19 2.62 5.40
N LYS A 205 34.32 2.25 4.43
CA LYS A 205 34.62 2.23 2.99
C LYS A 205 34.01 3.42 2.26
#